data_c0827892f962b8161e17331272544a54
#
_entry.id   c0827892f962b8161e17331272544a54
#
_cell.length_a   1.000
_cell.length_b   1.000
_cell.length_c   1.000
_cell.angle_alpha   90.00
_cell.angle_beta   90.00
_cell.angle_gamma   90.00
#
_symmetry.space_group_name_H-M   'P 1'
#
loop_
_entity.id
_entity.type
_entity.pdbx_description
1 polymer ?
#
loop_
_entity_poly.entity_id
_entity_poly.type
_entity_poly.pdbx_seq_one_letter_code
_entity_poly.pdbx_strand_id
1 'polypeptide(L)'
;MELGVKVAAEQGAQWVVTPELCIPGYLFMKTIGTDWILPQPDPWMDGFRNLVKEHSLTVFLSHPERDPATDKMYNSVFVINSQGEIIGKHRKVKALGGAESWSTSGWKIDPIDCDGIMTGILICADGYKNEVAQVFKDKGAQLLISPVAWGPGHCGPDGEWEARSADTGLPMMVCNRSGNEAGELDYTLAESVVTQNGKRILEATSDRSVVLSFDWDVDNMSMISEDFERVYL
;
A
#
# COMPACT_ATOMS: atom_id res chain seq x y z
N MET A 1 -3.88 3.84 12.83
CA MET A 1 -2.74 4.14 11.94
C MET A 1 -1.56 4.72 12.69
N GLU A 2 -1.72 5.82 13.43
CA GLU A 2 -0.63 6.46 14.18
C GLU A 2 0.08 5.50 15.16
N LEU A 3 -0.68 4.65 15.87
CA LEU A 3 -0.10 3.61 16.74
C LEU A 3 0.78 2.64 15.93
N GLY A 4 0.30 2.18 14.76
CA GLY A 4 1.08 1.26 13.92
C GLY A 4 2.40 1.88 13.44
N VAL A 5 2.40 3.17 13.08
CA VAL A 5 3.62 3.89 12.70
C VAL A 5 4.60 3.97 13.87
N LYS A 6 4.12 4.28 15.09
CA LYS A 6 4.96 4.32 16.30
C LYS A 6 5.59 2.96 16.61
N VAL A 7 4.76 1.91 16.57
CA VAL A 7 5.23 0.53 16.79
C VAL A 7 6.26 0.12 15.74
N ALA A 8 6.04 0.45 14.46
CA ALA A 8 7.01 0.17 13.40
C ALA A 8 8.36 0.89 13.68
N ALA A 9 8.31 2.16 14.10
CA ALA A 9 9.51 2.90 14.48
C ALA A 9 10.25 2.26 15.68
N GLU A 10 9.51 1.81 16.70
CA GLU A 10 10.07 1.10 17.86
C GLU A 10 10.72 -0.23 17.46
N GLN A 11 10.26 -0.87 16.38
CA GLN A 11 10.89 -2.07 15.79
C GLN A 11 12.09 -1.73 14.87
N GLY A 12 12.46 -0.46 14.74
CA GLY A 12 13.60 -0.04 13.92
C GLY A 12 13.32 0.05 12.41
N ALA A 13 12.04 0.02 12.00
CA ALA A 13 11.69 0.17 10.60
C ALA A 13 12.17 1.51 10.03
N GLN A 14 12.61 1.52 8.77
CA GLN A 14 12.84 2.72 7.99
C GLN A 14 11.67 3.02 7.07
N TRP A 15 11.02 1.98 6.55
CA TRP A 15 9.85 2.10 5.67
C TRP A 15 8.61 1.47 6.30
N VAL A 16 7.46 2.09 6.07
CA VAL A 16 6.16 1.57 6.51
C VAL A 16 5.21 1.57 5.32
N VAL A 17 4.64 0.41 5.02
CA VAL A 17 3.58 0.27 4.00
C VAL A 17 2.25 0.06 4.71
N THR A 18 1.24 0.82 4.33
CA THR A 18 -0.11 0.69 4.87
C THR A 18 -1.02 -0.06 3.90
N PRO A 19 -2.04 -0.79 4.36
CA PRO A 19 -3.00 -1.42 3.46
C PRO A 19 -3.88 -0.39 2.73
N GLU A 20 -4.53 -0.81 1.66
CA GLU A 20 -5.44 0.03 0.88
C GLU A 20 -6.53 0.66 1.75
N LEU A 21 -6.74 1.99 1.57
CA LEU A 21 -7.75 2.78 2.29
C LEU A 21 -7.69 2.57 3.82
N CYS A 22 -6.49 2.55 4.36
CA CYS A 22 -6.21 2.17 5.75
C CYS A 22 -6.87 3.09 6.79
N ILE A 23 -7.21 4.33 6.43
CA ILE A 23 -7.83 5.30 7.34
C ILE A 23 -9.35 5.13 7.39
N PRO A 24 -10.10 5.27 6.27
CA PRO A 24 -11.55 5.23 6.32
C PRO A 24 -12.12 3.81 6.33
N GLY A 25 -11.33 2.80 5.92
CA GLY A 25 -11.83 1.46 5.59
C GLY A 25 -12.23 1.34 4.12
N TYR A 26 -12.35 0.11 3.63
CA TYR A 26 -12.68 -0.13 2.21
C TYR A 26 -14.16 0.16 1.91
N LEU A 27 -15.04 -0.07 2.88
CA LEU A 27 -16.49 0.17 2.77
C LEU A 27 -16.92 1.58 3.20
N PHE A 28 -16.01 2.52 3.37
CA PHE A 28 -16.30 3.84 3.93
C PHE A 28 -17.40 4.61 3.16
N MET A 29 -17.47 4.47 1.84
CA MET A 29 -18.51 5.11 1.02
C MET A 29 -19.92 4.77 1.52
N LYS A 30 -20.13 3.51 1.91
CA LYS A 30 -21.42 3.03 2.41
C LYS A 30 -21.72 3.51 3.83
N THR A 31 -20.68 3.69 4.66
CA THR A 31 -20.83 3.98 6.09
C THR A 31 -20.81 5.47 6.41
N ILE A 32 -19.94 6.25 5.78
CA ILE A 32 -19.72 7.67 6.06
C ILE A 32 -19.81 8.58 4.82
N GLY A 33 -20.06 8.02 3.63
CA GLY A 33 -20.13 8.77 2.37
C GLY A 33 -18.79 9.30 1.90
N THR A 34 -18.81 10.27 0.98
CA THR A 34 -17.60 10.80 0.30
C THR A 34 -17.38 12.29 0.50
N ASP A 35 -18.30 13.03 1.15
CA ASP A 35 -18.25 14.48 1.27
C ASP A 35 -17.07 14.98 2.11
N TRP A 36 -16.54 14.12 2.97
CA TRP A 36 -15.37 14.39 3.82
C TRP A 36 -14.04 14.30 3.06
N ILE A 37 -14.01 13.74 1.84
CA ILE A 37 -12.77 13.61 1.07
C ILE A 37 -12.33 14.99 0.60
N LEU A 38 -11.19 15.45 1.11
CA LEU A 38 -10.60 16.75 0.82
C LEU A 38 -9.41 16.63 -0.16
N PRO A 39 -8.98 17.74 -0.77
CA PRO A 39 -7.65 17.86 -1.36
C PRO A 39 -6.57 17.55 -0.33
N GLN A 40 -5.51 16.85 -0.74
CA GLN A 40 -4.41 16.48 0.14
C GLN A 40 -3.16 17.33 -0.13
N PRO A 41 -2.39 17.71 0.94
CA PRO A 41 -2.62 17.36 2.34
C PRO A 41 -3.76 18.17 2.99
N ASP A 42 -4.60 17.51 3.77
CA ASP A 42 -5.54 18.13 4.68
C ASP A 42 -4.94 18.27 6.10
N PRO A 43 -5.63 18.90 7.07
CA PRO A 43 -5.10 19.09 8.42
C PRO A 43 -4.71 17.78 9.14
N TRP A 44 -5.42 16.66 8.88
CA TRP A 44 -5.05 15.37 9.46
C TRP A 44 -3.76 14.85 8.82
N MET A 45 -3.64 14.92 7.49
CA MET A 45 -2.44 14.53 6.76
C MET A 45 -1.23 15.34 7.21
N ASP A 46 -1.38 16.64 7.46
CA ASP A 46 -0.30 17.49 7.97
C ASP A 46 0.16 17.05 9.38
N GLY A 47 -0.78 16.69 10.25
CA GLY A 47 -0.47 16.10 11.56
C GLY A 47 0.27 14.76 11.42
N PHE A 48 -0.17 13.90 10.51
CA PHE A 48 0.46 12.61 10.23
C PHE A 48 1.88 12.75 9.65
N ARG A 49 2.10 13.71 8.76
CA ARG A 49 3.43 14.04 8.21
C ARG A 49 4.42 14.45 9.31
N ASN A 50 3.96 15.21 10.32
CA ASN A 50 4.80 15.57 11.47
C ASN A 50 5.17 14.33 12.29
N LEU A 51 4.25 13.39 12.50
CA LEU A 51 4.54 12.11 13.15
C LEU A 51 5.58 11.29 12.36
N VAL A 52 5.43 11.20 11.04
CA VAL A 52 6.38 10.50 10.16
C VAL A 52 7.79 11.10 10.30
N LYS A 53 7.88 12.44 10.30
CA LYS A 53 9.13 13.16 10.50
C LYS A 53 9.72 12.90 11.88
N GLU A 54 8.91 12.94 12.94
CA GLU A 54 9.37 12.69 14.33
C GLU A 54 10.06 11.34 14.46
N HIS A 55 9.54 10.34 13.76
CA HIS A 55 10.08 8.98 13.77
C HIS A 55 11.08 8.68 12.64
N SER A 56 11.39 9.66 11.79
CA SER A 56 12.32 9.52 10.65
C SER A 56 12.00 8.37 9.70
N LEU A 57 10.72 8.14 9.43
CA LEU A 57 10.23 7.05 8.60
C LEU A 57 9.93 7.51 7.16
N THR A 58 10.02 6.60 6.20
CA THR A 58 9.37 6.74 4.90
C THR A 58 8.09 5.91 4.90
N VAL A 59 6.93 6.55 4.63
CA VAL A 59 5.61 5.91 4.75
C VAL A 59 4.86 5.94 3.42
N PHE A 60 4.41 4.76 2.98
CA PHE A 60 3.48 4.58 1.87
C PHE A 60 2.05 4.57 2.42
N LEU A 61 1.43 5.74 2.45
CA LEU A 61 0.11 5.96 3.05
C LEU A 61 -1.01 5.84 2.01
N SER A 62 -1.86 4.83 2.13
CA SER A 62 -3.05 4.74 1.29
C SER A 62 -4.19 5.58 1.86
N HIS A 63 -4.63 6.58 1.09
CA HIS A 63 -5.64 7.57 1.50
C HIS A 63 -6.44 8.07 0.29
N PRO A 64 -7.75 8.26 0.40
CA PRO A 64 -8.51 8.91 -0.67
C PRO A 64 -8.15 10.40 -0.78
N GLU A 65 -8.22 10.93 -1.99
CA GLU A 65 -8.02 12.35 -2.25
C GLU A 65 -9.08 12.92 -3.18
N ARG A 66 -9.34 14.22 -3.07
CA ARG A 66 -10.09 15.01 -4.05
C ARG A 66 -9.11 15.89 -4.83
N ASP A 67 -9.19 15.86 -6.14
CA ASP A 67 -8.39 16.71 -7.00
C ASP A 67 -9.02 18.10 -7.07
N PRO A 68 -8.32 19.17 -6.60
CA PRO A 68 -8.92 20.51 -6.52
C PRO A 68 -9.20 21.15 -7.88
N ALA A 69 -8.55 20.67 -8.95
CA ALA A 69 -8.74 21.23 -10.28
C ALA A 69 -9.94 20.62 -11.03
N THR A 70 -10.27 19.36 -10.72
CA THR A 70 -11.28 18.60 -11.47
C THR A 70 -12.46 18.15 -10.61
N ASP A 71 -12.36 18.32 -9.30
CA ASP A 71 -13.31 17.83 -8.28
C ASP A 71 -13.47 16.29 -8.27
N LYS A 72 -12.62 15.57 -9.01
CA LYS A 72 -12.63 14.11 -9.05
C LYS A 72 -11.97 13.53 -7.81
N MET A 73 -12.50 12.41 -7.34
CA MET A 73 -11.94 11.67 -6.21
C MET A 73 -11.12 10.48 -6.69
N TYR A 74 -10.06 10.14 -5.96
CA TYR A 74 -9.14 9.07 -6.29
C TYR A 74 -8.78 8.24 -5.07
N ASN A 75 -8.60 6.94 -5.28
CA ASN A 75 -7.93 6.03 -4.36
C ASN A 75 -6.42 6.18 -4.62
N SER A 76 -5.68 6.65 -3.63
CA SER A 76 -4.29 7.07 -3.81
C SER A 76 -3.36 6.51 -2.73
N VAL A 77 -2.09 6.38 -3.08
CA VAL A 77 -1.00 6.18 -2.13
C VAL A 77 -0.09 7.38 -2.19
N PHE A 78 0.13 8.02 -1.04
CA PHE A 78 1.10 9.10 -0.85
C PHE A 78 2.38 8.52 -0.28
N VAL A 79 3.53 8.93 -0.83
CA VAL A 79 4.84 8.60 -0.25
C VAL A 79 5.31 9.80 0.54
N ILE A 80 5.47 9.60 1.85
CA ILE A 80 5.92 10.62 2.79
C ILE A 80 7.30 10.20 3.28
N ASN A 81 8.33 11.01 2.99
CA ASN A 81 9.70 10.71 3.36
C ASN A 81 10.01 10.98 4.86
N SER A 82 11.20 10.64 5.30
CA SER A 82 11.68 10.84 6.68
C SER A 82 11.75 12.30 7.14
N GLN A 83 11.60 13.27 6.21
CA GLN A 83 11.48 14.69 6.53
C GLN A 83 10.02 15.15 6.66
N GLY A 84 9.04 14.23 6.49
CA GLY A 84 7.62 14.53 6.48
C GLY A 84 7.14 15.19 5.19
N GLU A 85 7.88 15.10 4.11
CA GLU A 85 7.52 15.66 2.82
C GLU A 85 6.81 14.62 1.96
N ILE A 86 5.75 15.01 1.25
CA ILE A 86 5.13 14.17 0.24
C ILE A 86 6.02 14.23 -1.01
N ILE A 87 6.83 13.20 -1.23
CA ILE A 87 7.76 13.11 -2.37
C ILE A 87 7.12 12.56 -3.63
N GLY A 88 5.94 12.00 -3.52
CA GLY A 88 5.19 11.49 -4.67
C GLY A 88 3.85 10.90 -4.27
N LYS A 89 3.04 10.58 -5.28
CA LYS A 89 1.80 9.83 -5.11
C LYS A 89 1.47 9.00 -6.35
N HIS A 90 0.77 7.92 -6.14
CA HIS A 90 0.16 7.10 -7.18
C HIS A 90 -1.35 7.06 -6.99
N ARG A 91 -2.13 7.29 -8.06
CA ARG A 91 -3.58 7.13 -8.12
C ARG A 91 -3.91 5.78 -8.73
N LYS A 92 -4.74 4.98 -8.08
CA LYS A 92 -5.15 3.66 -8.58
C LYS A 92 -5.60 3.77 -10.04
N VAL A 93 -4.95 3.00 -10.91
CA VAL A 93 -5.23 2.99 -12.36
C VAL A 93 -6.49 2.17 -12.63
N LYS A 94 -6.68 1.09 -11.90
CA LYS A 94 -7.81 0.17 -12.04
C LYS A 94 -8.83 0.40 -10.94
N ALA A 95 -9.51 1.55 -10.96
CA ALA A 95 -10.67 1.77 -10.11
C ALA A 95 -11.78 0.77 -10.46
N LEU A 96 -12.29 0.09 -9.43
CA LEU A 96 -13.35 -0.91 -9.58
C LEU A 96 -14.73 -0.26 -9.40
N GLY A 97 -15.77 -0.90 -9.92
CA GLY A 97 -17.16 -0.57 -9.58
C GLY A 97 -17.52 -1.00 -8.15
N GLY A 98 -18.81 -0.88 -7.78
CA GLY A 98 -19.28 -1.30 -6.47
C GLY A 98 -18.72 -0.42 -5.33
N ALA A 99 -17.99 -0.99 -4.40
CA ALA A 99 -17.45 -0.28 -3.24
C ALA A 99 -16.47 0.87 -3.61
N GLU A 100 -15.87 0.82 -4.78
CA GLU A 100 -14.98 1.88 -5.29
C GLU A 100 -15.61 2.78 -6.36
N SER A 101 -16.93 2.71 -6.58
CA SER A 101 -17.62 3.54 -7.59
C SER A 101 -17.49 5.05 -7.37
N TRP A 102 -17.03 5.46 -6.20
CA TRP A 102 -16.72 6.84 -5.85
C TRP A 102 -15.42 7.36 -6.49
N SER A 103 -14.51 6.46 -6.85
CA SER A 103 -13.17 6.84 -7.30
C SER A 103 -13.05 6.86 -8.82
N THR A 104 -12.20 7.74 -9.31
CA THR A 104 -11.81 7.87 -10.72
C THR A 104 -10.51 7.11 -10.94
N SER A 105 -10.36 6.45 -12.09
CA SER A 105 -9.09 5.81 -12.50
C SER A 105 -7.99 6.84 -12.70
N GLY A 106 -6.82 6.57 -12.10
CA GLY A 106 -5.59 7.26 -12.42
C GLY A 106 -5.07 6.88 -13.81
N TRP A 107 -4.11 7.65 -14.31
CA TRP A 107 -3.50 7.39 -15.61
C TRP A 107 -1.98 7.55 -15.61
N LYS A 108 -1.45 8.21 -14.59
CA LYS A 108 -0.01 8.46 -14.45
C LYS A 108 0.63 7.27 -13.72
N ILE A 109 1.56 6.61 -14.40
CA ILE A 109 2.30 5.45 -13.89
C ILE A 109 3.78 5.82 -13.94
N ASP A 110 4.28 6.45 -12.87
CA ASP A 110 5.68 6.82 -12.73
C ASP A 110 6.22 6.27 -11.40
N PRO A 111 7.39 5.63 -11.40
CA PRO A 111 8.02 5.22 -10.14
C PRO A 111 8.46 6.46 -9.34
N ILE A 112 8.55 6.29 -8.04
CA ILE A 112 8.94 7.34 -7.10
C ILE A 112 10.30 6.95 -6.51
N ASP A 113 11.22 7.89 -6.47
CA ASP A 113 12.50 7.70 -5.79
C ASP A 113 12.27 7.77 -4.27
N CYS A 114 12.42 6.64 -3.61
CA CYS A 114 12.28 6.47 -2.18
C CYS A 114 13.65 6.08 -1.62
N ASP A 115 14.35 7.04 -1.03
CA ASP A 115 15.66 6.83 -0.40
C ASP A 115 16.69 6.19 -1.37
N GLY A 116 16.64 6.53 -2.67
CA GLY A 116 17.52 5.99 -3.72
C GLY A 116 16.99 4.73 -4.39
N ILE A 117 15.82 4.22 -3.99
CA ILE A 117 15.16 3.05 -4.61
C ILE A 117 13.98 3.52 -5.45
N MET A 118 14.06 3.31 -6.77
CA MET A 118 12.94 3.60 -7.67
C MET A 118 11.80 2.61 -7.43
N THR A 119 10.72 3.08 -6.82
CA THR A 119 9.62 2.26 -6.33
C THR A 119 8.36 2.45 -7.15
N GLY A 120 7.80 1.36 -7.69
CA GLY A 120 6.49 1.32 -8.33
C GLY A 120 5.39 1.01 -7.31
N ILE A 121 4.19 1.55 -7.50
CA ILE A 121 3.07 1.34 -6.57
C ILE A 121 1.89 0.72 -7.33
N LEU A 122 1.44 -0.45 -6.89
CA LEU A 122 0.27 -1.15 -7.41
C LEU A 122 -0.83 -1.17 -6.34
N ILE A 123 -1.90 -0.43 -6.52
CA ILE A 123 -3.00 -0.44 -5.55
C ILE A 123 -3.97 -1.56 -5.92
N CYS A 124 -3.95 -2.65 -5.13
CA CYS A 124 -4.90 -3.78 -5.21
C CYS A 124 -5.14 -4.26 -6.66
N ALA A 125 -6.27 -3.90 -7.28
CA ALA A 125 -6.64 -4.30 -8.63
C ALA A 125 -5.66 -3.87 -9.75
N ASP A 126 -4.73 -2.95 -9.49
CA ASP A 126 -3.65 -2.65 -10.43
C ASP A 126 -2.75 -3.88 -10.67
N GLY A 127 -2.70 -4.79 -9.70
CA GLY A 127 -1.96 -6.04 -9.78
C GLY A 127 -2.64 -7.17 -10.56
N TYR A 128 -3.93 -7.04 -10.94
CA TYR A 128 -4.65 -8.11 -11.66
C TYR A 128 -3.98 -8.52 -12.97
N LYS A 129 -3.47 -7.54 -13.70
CA LYS A 129 -2.80 -7.77 -14.97
C LYS A 129 -1.43 -7.12 -14.96
N ASN A 130 -0.59 -7.55 -15.90
CA ASN A 130 0.80 -7.10 -15.95
C ASN A 130 0.99 -5.67 -16.44
N GLU A 131 -0.01 -5.05 -17.08
CA GLU A 131 0.17 -3.78 -17.79
C GLU A 131 0.76 -2.67 -16.92
N VAL A 132 0.25 -2.48 -15.69
CA VAL A 132 0.72 -1.43 -14.78
C VAL A 132 2.11 -1.76 -14.22
N ALA A 133 2.32 -3.01 -13.80
CA ALA A 133 3.61 -3.47 -13.28
C ALA A 133 4.72 -3.36 -14.34
N GLN A 134 4.41 -3.74 -15.59
CA GLN A 134 5.35 -3.65 -16.70
C GLN A 134 5.76 -2.20 -17.00
N VAL A 135 4.82 -1.25 -16.97
CA VAL A 135 5.15 0.18 -17.16
C VAL A 135 6.09 0.68 -16.07
N PHE A 136 5.89 0.27 -14.81
CA PHE A 136 6.84 0.59 -13.74
C PHE A 136 8.23 0.01 -14.01
N LYS A 137 8.30 -1.27 -14.41
CA LYS A 137 9.55 -1.92 -14.79
C LYS A 137 10.27 -1.18 -15.92
N ASP A 138 9.55 -0.86 -17.00
CA ASP A 138 10.09 -0.17 -18.18
C ASP A 138 10.60 1.24 -17.85
N LYS A 139 10.05 1.86 -16.80
CA LYS A 139 10.48 3.17 -16.28
C LYS A 139 11.54 3.06 -15.18
N GLY A 140 12.12 1.90 -14.97
CA GLY A 140 13.27 1.71 -14.09
C GLY A 140 12.92 1.46 -12.61
N ALA A 141 11.69 1.05 -12.30
CA ALA A 141 11.38 0.60 -10.95
C ALA A 141 12.26 -0.62 -10.58
N GLN A 142 12.69 -0.66 -9.32
CA GLN A 142 13.51 -1.71 -8.72
C GLN A 142 12.72 -2.57 -7.73
N LEU A 143 11.61 -2.02 -7.21
CA LEU A 143 10.74 -2.64 -6.22
C LEU A 143 9.29 -2.26 -6.51
N LEU A 144 8.35 -3.16 -6.25
CA LEU A 144 6.92 -2.90 -6.29
C LEU A 144 6.36 -2.93 -4.86
N ILE A 145 5.60 -1.90 -4.49
CA ILE A 145 4.84 -1.81 -3.24
C ILE A 145 3.36 -1.91 -3.56
N SER A 146 2.64 -2.77 -2.85
CA SER A 146 1.21 -2.99 -3.13
C SER A 146 0.35 -2.92 -1.88
N PRO A 147 -0.23 -1.77 -1.56
CA PRO A 147 -1.34 -1.63 -0.63
C PRO A 147 -2.60 -2.30 -1.17
N VAL A 148 -3.18 -3.24 -0.43
CA VAL A 148 -4.36 -3.99 -0.90
C VAL A 148 -5.45 -4.12 0.18
N ALA A 149 -6.68 -4.31 -0.28
CA ALA A 149 -7.84 -4.76 0.46
C ALA A 149 -8.41 -5.98 -0.29
N TRP A 150 -7.68 -7.09 -0.29
CA TRP A 150 -7.94 -8.22 -1.18
C TRP A 150 -7.96 -9.53 -0.40
N GLY A 151 -9.15 -9.84 0.11
CA GLY A 151 -9.39 -11.08 0.86
C GLY A 151 -9.61 -12.29 -0.05
N PRO A 152 -9.51 -13.51 0.51
CA PRO A 152 -9.83 -14.73 -0.20
C PRO A 152 -11.32 -14.76 -0.60
N GLY A 153 -11.65 -15.50 -1.68
CA GLY A 153 -13.01 -15.64 -2.16
C GLY A 153 -13.07 -15.77 -3.68
N HIS A 154 -14.26 -15.61 -4.25
CA HIS A 154 -14.48 -15.81 -5.69
C HIS A 154 -13.63 -14.87 -6.57
N CYS A 155 -13.31 -13.68 -6.08
CA CYS A 155 -12.44 -12.71 -6.74
C CYS A 155 -11.14 -12.49 -5.93
N GLY A 156 -10.80 -13.41 -5.05
CA GLY A 156 -9.59 -13.34 -4.23
C GLY A 156 -8.33 -13.53 -5.08
N PRO A 157 -7.14 -13.24 -4.48
CA PRO A 157 -5.88 -13.41 -5.18
C PRO A 157 -5.65 -14.89 -5.49
N ASP A 158 -5.20 -15.18 -6.72
CA ASP A 158 -4.88 -16.52 -7.24
C ASP A 158 -3.55 -16.48 -7.99
N GLY A 159 -2.48 -16.13 -7.25
CA GLY A 159 -1.12 -16.08 -7.79
C GLY A 159 -0.77 -14.79 -8.56
N GLU A 160 -1.60 -13.74 -8.50
CA GLU A 160 -1.33 -12.49 -9.21
C GLU A 160 -0.04 -11.82 -8.74
N TRP A 161 0.24 -11.83 -7.45
CA TRP A 161 1.44 -11.20 -6.90
C TRP A 161 2.72 -11.92 -7.34
N GLU A 162 2.69 -13.26 -7.31
CA GLU A 162 3.77 -14.10 -7.83
C GLU A 162 3.96 -13.87 -9.33
N ALA A 163 2.85 -13.82 -10.08
CA ALA A 163 2.88 -13.56 -11.51
C ALA A 163 3.49 -12.18 -11.81
N ARG A 164 3.11 -11.11 -11.09
CA ARG A 164 3.72 -9.77 -11.28
C ARG A 164 5.20 -9.76 -10.97
N SER A 165 5.62 -10.43 -9.90
CA SER A 165 7.04 -10.57 -9.56
C SER A 165 7.80 -11.37 -10.63
N ALA A 166 7.22 -12.45 -11.16
CA ALA A 166 7.82 -13.25 -12.23
C ALA A 166 7.92 -12.49 -13.56
N ASP A 167 6.81 -11.84 -13.97
CA ASP A 167 6.69 -11.10 -15.23
C ASP A 167 7.69 -9.94 -15.32
N THR A 168 7.86 -9.21 -14.22
CA THR A 168 8.72 -8.02 -14.18
C THR A 168 10.14 -8.33 -13.72
N GLY A 169 10.35 -9.45 -13.02
CA GLY A 169 11.60 -9.75 -12.32
C GLY A 169 11.84 -8.85 -11.10
N LEU A 170 10.84 -8.05 -10.69
CA LEU A 170 10.94 -7.18 -9.52
C LEU A 170 10.42 -7.90 -8.27
N PRO A 171 11.04 -7.68 -7.10
CA PRO A 171 10.41 -8.05 -5.85
C PRO A 171 9.15 -7.20 -5.62
N MET A 172 8.19 -7.75 -4.90
CA MET A 172 6.94 -7.07 -4.60
C MET A 172 6.57 -7.27 -3.12
N MET A 173 6.31 -6.17 -2.43
CA MET A 173 5.84 -6.15 -1.05
C MET A 173 4.35 -5.80 -1.03
N VAL A 174 3.53 -6.72 -0.55
CA VAL A 174 2.08 -6.58 -0.46
C VAL A 174 1.67 -6.39 0.99
N CYS A 175 1.04 -5.27 1.29
CA CYS A 175 0.45 -5.00 2.60
C CYS A 175 -1.07 -5.09 2.49
N ASN A 176 -1.65 -6.14 3.07
CA ASN A 176 -3.09 -6.38 3.03
C ASN A 176 -3.78 -5.93 4.32
N ARG A 177 -5.09 -5.73 4.22
CA ARG A 177 -5.95 -5.53 5.39
C ARG A 177 -6.03 -6.80 6.22
N SER A 178 -6.45 -6.68 7.47
CA SER A 178 -6.65 -7.78 8.41
C SER A 178 -7.96 -7.60 9.18
N GLY A 179 -8.44 -8.67 9.82
CA GLY A 179 -9.64 -8.67 10.62
C GLY A 179 -10.94 -8.55 9.81
N ASN A 180 -11.99 -8.04 10.44
CA ASN A 180 -13.32 -7.93 9.83
C ASN A 180 -13.73 -6.46 9.70
N GLU A 181 -14.26 -6.08 8.53
CA GLU A 181 -14.75 -4.73 8.27
C GLU A 181 -16.27 -4.73 8.17
N ALA A 182 -16.92 -4.05 9.12
CA ALA A 182 -18.37 -3.82 9.20
C ALA A 182 -19.23 -5.11 9.16
N GLY A 183 -18.65 -6.28 9.43
CA GLY A 183 -19.33 -7.58 9.34
C GLY A 183 -19.64 -8.04 7.90
N GLU A 184 -19.11 -7.33 6.89
CA GLU A 184 -19.37 -7.60 5.47
C GLU A 184 -18.13 -8.11 4.72
N LEU A 185 -16.94 -7.64 5.09
CA LEU A 185 -15.67 -8.07 4.49
C LEU A 185 -14.80 -8.72 5.57
N ASP A 186 -14.40 -9.95 5.30
CA ASP A 186 -13.53 -10.73 6.18
C ASP A 186 -12.14 -10.82 5.57
N TYR A 187 -11.18 -10.17 6.24
CA TYR A 187 -9.76 -10.16 5.88
C TYR A 187 -8.91 -11.00 6.84
N THR A 188 -9.52 -11.83 7.71
CA THR A 188 -8.79 -12.65 8.69
C THR A 188 -7.84 -13.65 8.04
N LEU A 189 -8.15 -14.07 6.82
CA LEU A 189 -7.32 -14.94 5.99
C LEU A 189 -6.69 -14.19 4.80
N ALA A 190 -6.78 -12.86 4.77
CA ALA A 190 -6.11 -12.06 3.75
C ALA A 190 -4.62 -11.98 4.04
N GLU A 191 -3.82 -12.32 3.07
CA GLU A 191 -2.38 -12.44 3.23
C GLU A 191 -1.67 -11.13 2.90
N SER A 192 -0.72 -10.72 3.76
CA SER A 192 0.37 -9.84 3.39
C SER A 192 1.55 -10.70 2.97
N VAL A 193 2.16 -10.38 1.85
CA VAL A 193 3.23 -11.23 1.27
C VAL A 193 4.39 -10.40 0.76
N VAL A 194 5.58 -11.02 0.73
CA VAL A 194 6.70 -10.56 -0.09
C VAL A 194 6.96 -11.62 -1.14
N THR A 195 7.02 -11.20 -2.40
CA THR A 195 7.31 -12.10 -3.51
C THR A 195 8.60 -11.69 -4.23
N GLN A 196 9.38 -12.69 -4.68
CA GLN A 196 10.58 -12.48 -5.46
C GLN A 196 10.73 -13.60 -6.50
N ASN A 197 10.98 -13.22 -7.75
CA ASN A 197 11.13 -14.17 -8.86
C ASN A 197 9.96 -15.16 -8.96
N GLY A 198 8.74 -14.68 -8.73
CA GLY A 198 7.52 -15.49 -8.79
C GLY A 198 7.29 -16.42 -7.59
N LYS A 199 8.02 -16.25 -6.49
CA LYS A 199 7.88 -17.06 -5.28
C LYS A 199 7.56 -16.19 -4.08
N ARG A 200 6.74 -16.70 -3.17
CA ARG A 200 6.54 -16.10 -1.85
C ARG A 200 7.76 -16.39 -0.98
N ILE A 201 8.31 -15.36 -0.37
CA ILE A 201 9.41 -15.44 0.60
C ILE A 201 8.98 -14.99 1.99
N LEU A 202 7.82 -14.29 2.10
CA LEU A 202 7.11 -14.02 3.33
C LEU A 202 5.62 -14.14 3.07
N GLU A 203 4.89 -14.69 4.05
CA GLU A 203 3.45 -14.82 4.03
C GLU A 203 2.89 -14.67 5.45
N ALA A 204 1.89 -13.81 5.64
CA ALA A 204 1.30 -13.59 6.96
C ALA A 204 -0.17 -13.20 6.87
N THR A 205 -0.99 -13.80 7.73
CA THR A 205 -2.39 -13.43 7.97
C THR A 205 -2.57 -12.92 9.40
N SER A 206 -3.65 -12.17 9.67
CA SER A 206 -4.01 -11.75 11.02
C SER A 206 -5.52 -11.50 11.14
N ASP A 207 -6.07 -11.86 12.30
CA ASP A 207 -7.47 -11.59 12.67
C ASP A 207 -7.67 -10.17 13.25
N ARG A 208 -6.57 -9.43 13.48
CA ARG A 208 -6.56 -8.08 14.03
C ARG A 208 -5.40 -7.26 13.50
N SER A 209 -5.38 -5.96 13.83
CA SER A 209 -4.31 -5.07 13.42
C SER A 209 -2.95 -5.55 13.93
N VAL A 210 -1.96 -5.57 13.05
CA VAL A 210 -0.61 -6.08 13.31
C VAL A 210 0.41 -5.27 12.53
N VAL A 211 1.58 -5.06 13.11
CA VAL A 211 2.80 -4.63 12.41
C VAL A 211 3.62 -5.87 12.12
N LEU A 212 4.00 -6.04 10.86
CA LEU A 212 4.93 -7.07 10.38
C LEU A 212 6.23 -6.37 10.00
N SER A 213 7.35 -6.76 10.57
CA SER A 213 8.66 -6.17 10.28
C SER A 213 9.68 -7.24 9.89
N PHE A 214 10.49 -6.91 8.91
CA PHE A 214 11.55 -7.77 8.37
C PHE A 214 12.69 -6.92 7.82
N ASP A 215 13.88 -7.49 7.77
CA ASP A 215 15.06 -6.83 7.25
C ASP A 215 15.19 -7.02 5.73
N TRP A 216 15.52 -5.91 5.04
CA TRP A 216 15.64 -5.84 3.59
C TRP A 216 17.05 -5.46 3.16
N ASP A 217 17.64 -6.24 2.27
CA ASP A 217 18.90 -5.92 1.60
C ASP A 217 18.63 -5.05 0.37
N VAL A 218 18.97 -3.77 0.48
CA VAL A 218 18.73 -2.78 -0.58
C VAL A 218 19.66 -2.95 -1.78
N ASP A 219 20.83 -3.55 -1.59
CA ASP A 219 21.81 -3.78 -2.67
C ASP A 219 21.38 -4.96 -3.53
N ASN A 220 20.87 -6.01 -2.91
CA ASN A 220 20.41 -7.23 -3.59
C ASN A 220 18.89 -7.25 -3.86
N MET A 221 18.15 -6.26 -3.38
CA MET A 221 16.69 -6.18 -3.48
C MET A 221 16.01 -7.46 -2.99
N SER A 222 16.35 -7.92 -1.79
CA SER A 222 15.84 -9.17 -1.22
C SER A 222 15.70 -9.11 0.30
N MET A 223 14.89 -9.98 0.88
CA MET A 223 14.89 -10.19 2.33
C MET A 223 16.24 -10.74 2.78
N ILE A 224 16.75 -10.27 3.93
CA ILE A 224 18.00 -10.76 4.53
C ILE A 224 17.80 -12.16 5.11
N SER A 225 16.62 -12.43 5.68
CA SER A 225 16.22 -13.75 6.16
C SER A 225 14.72 -13.98 5.88
N GLU A 226 14.26 -15.22 6.03
CA GLU A 226 12.83 -15.54 5.96
C GLU A 226 12.10 -15.21 7.29
N ASP A 227 12.85 -14.80 8.33
CA ASP A 227 12.29 -14.42 9.62
C ASP A 227 11.65 -13.03 9.55
N PHE A 228 10.55 -12.85 10.27
CA PHE A 228 9.88 -11.58 10.46
C PHE A 228 9.23 -11.49 11.84
N GLU A 229 9.09 -10.28 12.34
CA GLU A 229 8.47 -10.02 13.63
C GLU A 229 7.00 -9.66 13.47
N ARG A 230 6.19 -9.94 14.51
CA ARG A 230 4.77 -9.59 14.58
C ARG A 230 4.49 -8.87 15.89
N VAL A 231 3.98 -7.65 15.79
CA VAL A 231 3.50 -6.88 16.95
C VAL A 231 2.03 -6.54 16.74
N TYR A 232 1.17 -7.09 17.58
CA TYR A 232 -0.28 -6.82 17.54
C TYR A 232 -0.59 -5.47 18.19
N LEU A 233 -1.56 -4.73 17.59
CA LEU A 233 -1.97 -3.40 18.03
C LEU A 233 -3.24 -3.46 18.91
#